data_c3d8a80328fbf0e470653859de54a5ab
#
_entry.id   c3d8a80328fbf0e470653859de54a5ab
#
_cell.length_a   1.000
_cell.length_b   1.000
_cell.length_c   1.000
_cell.angle_alpha   90.00
_cell.angle_beta   90.00
_cell.angle_gamma   90.00
#
_symmetry.space_group_name_H-M   'P 1'
#
loop_
_entity.id
_entity.type
_entity.pdbx_description
1 polymer ?
#
loop_
_entity_poly.entity_id
_entity_poly.type
_entity_poly.pdbx_seq_one_letter_code
_entity_poly.pdbx_strand_id
1 'polypeptide(L)'
;MERVTIRMAPWVLGAISLAALSLVGMSSYFYFYGDSYLLRYAGMAVAAFAIAAAIDALASRIVLDGDTMHVNSLMRRRTFPRSEFVSAQVDGGVVVLKRKEGGWVILPGTGQNVQSVRNTIHAWVTRA
;
A
#
# COMPACT_ATOMS: atom_id res chain seq x y z
N MET A 1 -23.17 -12.28 -2.57
CA MET A 1 -21.80 -12.18 -3.07
C MET A 1 -20.86 -11.88 -1.91
N GLU A 2 -19.80 -12.64 -1.83
CA GLU A 2 -18.81 -12.43 -0.78
C GLU A 2 -17.91 -11.24 -1.11
N ARG A 3 -17.74 -10.39 -0.12
CA ARG A 3 -16.82 -9.28 -0.20
C ARG A 3 -15.59 -9.60 0.65
N VAL A 4 -14.44 -9.70 -0.01
CA VAL A 4 -13.17 -9.99 0.66
C VAL A 4 -12.34 -8.71 0.70
N THR A 5 -11.93 -8.31 1.89
CA THR A 5 -11.09 -7.14 2.08
C THR A 5 -9.70 -7.56 2.54
N ILE A 6 -8.68 -7.18 1.79
CA ILE A 6 -7.27 -7.42 2.13
C ILE A 6 -6.71 -6.10 2.65
N ARG A 7 -6.33 -6.07 3.92
CA ARG A 7 -5.75 -4.90 4.57
C ARG A 7 -4.29 -5.13 4.90
N MET A 8 -3.58 -4.04 5.13
CA MET A 8 -2.21 -4.10 5.57
C MET A 8 -2.12 -4.80 6.93
N ALA A 9 -1.11 -5.66 7.11
CA ALA A 9 -0.92 -6.39 8.35
C ALA A 9 -0.70 -5.44 9.54
N PRO A 10 -1.22 -5.76 10.76
CA PRO A 10 -1.07 -4.86 11.90
C PRO A 10 0.37 -4.52 12.26
N TRP A 11 1.29 -5.47 12.12
CA TRP A 11 2.71 -5.21 12.43
C TRP A 11 3.33 -4.19 11.48
N VAL A 12 2.91 -4.18 10.21
CA VAL A 12 3.37 -3.19 9.22
C VAL A 12 2.83 -1.81 9.57
N LEU A 13 1.56 -1.73 9.98
CA LEU A 13 0.97 -0.47 10.42
C LEU A 13 1.71 0.09 11.63
N GLY A 14 2.06 -0.76 12.60
CA GLY A 14 2.85 -0.38 13.76
C GLY A 14 4.26 0.11 13.38
N ALA A 15 4.94 -0.61 12.47
CA ALA A 15 6.26 -0.23 12.01
C ALA A 15 6.25 1.11 11.27
N ILE A 16 5.28 1.34 10.40
CA ILE A 16 5.14 2.60 9.66
C ILE A 16 4.85 3.76 10.62
N SER A 17 3.97 3.54 11.59
CA SER A 17 3.64 4.56 12.60
C SER A 17 4.86 4.93 13.43
N LEU A 18 5.63 3.94 13.87
CA LEU A 18 6.85 4.16 14.64
C LEU A 18 7.91 4.91 13.82
N ALA A 19 8.09 4.54 12.57
CA ALA A 19 9.02 5.22 11.66
C ALA A 19 8.61 6.68 11.45
N ALA A 20 7.32 6.94 11.24
CA ALA A 20 6.79 8.29 11.05
C ALA A 20 7.01 9.16 12.30
N LEU A 21 6.73 8.61 13.49
CA LEU A 21 6.96 9.31 14.75
C LEU A 21 8.44 9.62 14.95
N SER A 22 9.34 8.69 14.62
CA SER A 22 10.78 8.89 14.71
C SER A 22 11.25 10.01 13.79
N LEU A 23 10.77 10.03 12.55
CA LEU A 23 11.12 11.09 11.60
C LEU A 23 10.59 12.45 12.03
N VAL A 24 9.37 12.51 12.57
CA VAL A 24 8.81 13.75 13.11
C VAL A 24 9.62 14.25 14.30
N GLY A 25 10.03 13.34 15.20
CA GLY A 25 10.88 13.69 16.34
C GLY A 25 12.22 14.25 15.93
N MET A 26 12.90 13.60 14.98
CA MET A 26 14.18 14.07 14.44
C MET A 26 14.02 15.42 13.74
N SER A 27 12.97 15.58 12.95
CA SER A 27 12.70 16.84 12.24
C SER A 27 12.44 17.99 13.21
N SER A 28 11.71 17.72 14.30
CA SER A 28 11.47 18.71 15.35
C SER A 28 12.77 19.12 16.05
N TYR A 29 13.65 18.15 16.31
CA TYR A 29 14.96 18.45 16.89
C TYR A 29 15.75 19.38 15.98
N PHE A 30 15.85 19.11 14.69
CA PHE A 30 16.56 19.96 13.75
C PHE A 30 15.90 21.34 13.59
N TYR A 31 14.58 21.42 13.69
CA TYR A 31 13.86 22.68 13.63
C TYR A 31 14.23 23.60 14.79
N PHE A 32 14.28 23.08 16.02
CA PHE A 32 14.55 23.89 17.20
C PHE A 32 16.04 24.13 17.45
N TYR A 33 16.92 23.21 17.06
CA TYR A 33 18.34 23.26 17.36
C TYR A 33 19.23 23.38 16.13
N GLY A 34 18.65 23.38 14.93
CA GLY A 34 19.40 23.53 13.70
C GLY A 34 19.91 24.97 13.52
N ASP A 35 21.15 25.12 13.06
CA ASP A 35 21.79 26.42 12.86
C ASP A 35 21.49 27.01 11.48
N SER A 36 20.91 26.23 10.56
CA SER A 36 20.67 26.61 9.17
C SER A 36 19.18 26.63 8.86
N TYR A 37 18.73 27.64 8.13
CA TYR A 37 17.37 27.69 7.61
C TYR A 37 17.07 26.49 6.70
N LEU A 38 18.05 26.06 5.92
CA LEU A 38 17.91 24.94 5.02
C LEU A 38 17.57 23.64 5.79
N LEU A 39 18.28 23.40 6.92
CA LEU A 39 18.01 22.24 7.78
C LEU A 39 16.61 22.30 8.39
N ARG A 40 16.16 23.47 8.81
CA ARG A 40 14.83 23.64 9.39
C ARG A 40 13.74 23.34 8.38
N TYR A 41 13.81 23.89 7.17
CA TYR A 41 12.83 23.67 6.13
C TYR A 41 12.88 22.24 5.59
N ALA A 42 14.07 21.67 5.44
CA ALA A 42 14.22 20.28 5.02
C ALA A 42 13.59 19.32 6.06
N GLY A 43 13.80 19.58 7.35
CA GLY A 43 13.19 18.80 8.42
C GLY A 43 11.67 18.87 8.38
N MET A 44 11.09 20.05 8.19
CA MET A 44 9.64 20.23 8.05
C MET A 44 9.10 19.46 6.86
N ALA A 45 9.78 19.53 5.71
CA ALA A 45 9.38 18.82 4.50
C ALA A 45 9.39 17.29 4.70
N VAL A 46 10.45 16.77 5.33
CA VAL A 46 10.55 15.34 5.64
C VAL A 46 9.44 14.89 6.59
N ALA A 47 9.16 15.67 7.64
CA ALA A 47 8.08 15.36 8.56
C ALA A 47 6.72 15.32 7.87
N ALA A 48 6.42 16.31 7.06
CA ALA A 48 5.16 16.38 6.30
C ALA A 48 5.02 15.19 5.37
N PHE A 49 6.09 14.83 4.66
CA PHE A 49 6.11 13.70 3.74
C PHE A 49 5.91 12.37 4.48
N ALA A 50 6.56 12.20 5.63
CA ALA A 50 6.42 10.99 6.45
C ALA A 50 5.00 10.82 6.97
N ILE A 51 4.36 11.89 7.42
CA ILE A 51 2.98 11.86 7.88
C ILE A 51 2.03 11.50 6.72
N ALA A 52 2.22 12.12 5.56
CA ALA A 52 1.39 11.83 4.39
C ALA A 52 1.54 10.37 3.94
N ALA A 53 2.77 9.84 3.91
CA ALA A 53 3.03 8.46 3.55
C ALA A 53 2.41 7.47 4.55
N ALA A 54 2.47 7.79 5.84
CA ALA A 54 1.86 6.95 6.88
C ALA A 54 0.34 6.91 6.75
N ILE A 55 -0.30 8.05 6.51
CA ILE A 55 -1.76 8.13 6.31
C ILE A 55 -2.17 7.33 5.08
N ASP A 56 -1.43 7.47 3.97
CA ASP A 56 -1.70 6.72 2.75
C ASP A 56 -1.59 5.21 2.98
N ALA A 57 -0.55 4.76 3.68
CA ALA A 57 -0.36 3.35 4.01
C ALA A 57 -1.51 2.81 4.89
N LEU A 58 -1.93 3.58 5.89
CA LEU A 58 -3.03 3.19 6.77
C LEU A 58 -4.37 3.08 6.03
N ALA A 59 -4.56 3.88 4.99
CA ALA A 59 -5.78 3.88 4.18
C ALA A 59 -5.77 2.83 3.06
N SER A 60 -4.62 2.23 2.76
CA SER A 60 -4.48 1.26 1.66
C SER A 60 -5.21 -0.04 1.95
N ARG A 61 -6.00 -0.50 1.00
CA ARG A 61 -6.70 -1.78 1.07
C ARG A 61 -7.05 -2.29 -0.31
N ILE A 62 -7.21 -3.61 -0.41
CA ILE A 62 -7.69 -4.27 -1.62
C ILE A 62 -9.02 -4.92 -1.27
N VAL A 63 -10.06 -4.62 -2.03
CA VAL A 63 -11.40 -5.17 -1.82
C VAL A 63 -11.81 -5.97 -3.05
N LEU A 64 -12.07 -7.25 -2.87
CA LEU A 64 -12.61 -8.14 -3.89
C LEU A 64 -14.13 -8.21 -3.70
N ASP A 65 -14.88 -7.54 -4.56
CA ASP A 65 -16.32 -7.42 -4.45
C ASP A 65 -16.99 -8.03 -5.69
N GLY A 66 -17.44 -9.27 -5.58
CA GLY A 66 -18.05 -9.98 -6.70
C GLY A 66 -17.10 -10.09 -7.88
N ASP A 67 -17.41 -9.41 -8.96
CA ASP A 67 -16.63 -9.43 -10.21
C ASP A 67 -15.64 -8.25 -10.32
N THR A 68 -15.52 -7.45 -9.30
CA THR A 68 -14.75 -6.21 -9.33
C THR A 68 -13.71 -6.20 -8.21
N MET A 69 -12.51 -5.73 -8.53
CA MET A 69 -11.46 -5.50 -7.53
C MET A 69 -11.24 -4.01 -7.36
N HIS A 70 -11.33 -3.55 -6.13
CA HIS A 70 -11.03 -2.16 -5.77
C HIS A 70 -9.70 -2.09 -5.04
N VAL A 71 -8.76 -1.36 -5.61
CA VAL A 71 -7.48 -1.07 -4.95
C VAL A 71 -7.55 0.38 -4.49
N ASN A 72 -7.70 0.56 -3.19
CA ASN A 72 -7.90 1.87 -2.59
C ASN A 72 -6.68 2.29 -1.80
N SER A 73 -6.28 3.55 -1.98
CA SER A 73 -5.37 4.25 -1.09
C SER A 73 -5.92 5.65 -0.87
N LEU A 74 -5.29 6.43 0.01
CA LEU A 74 -5.75 7.78 0.29
C LEU A 74 -5.77 8.66 -0.96
N MET A 75 -4.75 8.53 -1.82
CA MET A 75 -4.55 9.38 -2.98
C MET A 75 -5.03 8.78 -4.29
N ARG A 76 -5.24 7.47 -4.32
CA ARG A 76 -5.64 6.76 -5.54
C ARG A 76 -6.68 5.72 -5.25
N ARG A 77 -7.70 5.66 -6.12
CA ARG A 77 -8.68 4.58 -6.15
C ARG A 77 -8.66 3.99 -7.55
N ARG A 78 -8.41 2.69 -7.62
CA ARG A 78 -8.39 1.96 -8.88
C ARG A 78 -9.39 0.83 -8.80
N THR A 79 -10.14 0.65 -9.88
CA THR A 79 -11.16 -0.40 -9.99
C THR A 79 -10.86 -1.24 -11.22
N PHE A 80 -10.83 -2.55 -11.05
CA PHE A 80 -10.54 -3.49 -12.12
C PHE A 80 -11.64 -4.56 -12.18
N PRO A 81 -12.23 -4.83 -13.36
CA PRO A 81 -13.11 -5.98 -13.49
C PRO A 81 -12.30 -7.28 -13.51
N ARG A 82 -12.86 -8.33 -12.92
CA ARG A 82 -12.21 -9.65 -12.86
C ARG A 82 -11.86 -10.17 -14.27
N SER A 83 -12.68 -9.87 -15.24
CA SER A 83 -12.49 -10.32 -16.62
C SER A 83 -11.22 -9.80 -17.29
N GLU A 84 -10.59 -8.76 -16.76
CA GLU A 84 -9.32 -8.25 -17.29
C GLU A 84 -8.11 -9.15 -16.99
N PHE A 85 -8.23 -10.05 -16.03
CA PHE A 85 -7.08 -10.79 -15.49
C PHE A 85 -7.09 -12.25 -15.88
N VAL A 86 -5.90 -12.81 -16.08
CA VAL A 86 -5.69 -14.23 -16.37
C VAL A 86 -5.24 -14.99 -15.13
N SER A 87 -4.29 -14.42 -14.37
CA SER A 87 -3.71 -15.08 -13.21
C SER A 87 -3.09 -14.07 -12.24
N ALA A 88 -2.83 -14.54 -11.04
CA ALA A 88 -2.07 -13.81 -10.02
C ALA A 88 -0.75 -14.54 -9.75
N GLN A 89 0.34 -13.81 -9.66
CA GLN A 89 1.68 -14.35 -9.42
C GLN A 89 2.39 -13.52 -8.36
N VAL A 90 3.46 -14.06 -7.82
CA VAL A 90 4.32 -13.34 -6.86
C VAL A 90 5.63 -13.01 -7.55
N ASP A 91 6.01 -11.75 -7.50
CA ASP A 91 7.27 -11.28 -8.05
C ASP A 91 7.88 -10.24 -7.10
N GLY A 92 9.08 -10.51 -6.61
CA GLY A 92 9.77 -9.59 -5.72
C GLY A 92 9.06 -9.29 -4.41
N GLY A 93 8.30 -10.24 -3.87
CA GLY A 93 7.58 -10.06 -2.61
C GLY A 93 6.25 -9.34 -2.72
N VAL A 94 5.80 -9.05 -3.93
CA VAL A 94 4.48 -8.42 -4.19
C VAL A 94 3.67 -9.28 -5.14
N VAL A 95 2.35 -9.13 -5.07
CA VAL A 95 1.43 -9.84 -5.97
C VAL A 95 1.27 -9.03 -7.26
N VAL A 96 1.46 -9.71 -8.39
CA VAL A 96 1.29 -9.11 -9.73
C VAL A 96 0.17 -9.85 -10.45
N LEU A 97 -0.68 -9.09 -11.10
CA LEU A 97 -1.78 -9.64 -11.90
C LEU A 97 -1.46 -9.53 -13.38
N LYS A 98 -1.58 -10.66 -14.08
CA LYS A 98 -1.42 -10.68 -15.53
C LYS A 98 -2.73 -10.33 -16.22
N ARG A 99 -2.71 -9.35 -17.10
CA ARG A 99 -3.87 -8.91 -17.86
C ARG A 99 -4.01 -9.73 -19.14
N LYS A 100 -5.26 -9.94 -19.57
CA LYS A 100 -5.56 -10.66 -20.82
C LYS A 100 -5.01 -9.95 -22.05
N GLU A 101 -5.01 -8.63 -22.03
CA GLU A 101 -4.55 -7.81 -23.16
C GLU A 101 -3.03 -7.65 -23.16
N GLY A 102 -2.34 -8.27 -22.24
CA GLY A 102 -0.92 -8.06 -22.00
C GLY A 102 -0.67 -6.98 -20.95
N GLY A 103 0.53 -7.01 -20.39
CA GLY A 103 0.88 -6.10 -19.29
C GLY A 103 0.56 -6.68 -17.92
N TRP A 104 1.03 -6.00 -16.92
CA TRP A 104 0.96 -6.44 -15.54
C TRP A 104 0.44 -5.30 -14.64
N VAL A 105 -0.34 -5.67 -13.64
CA VAL A 105 -0.77 -4.76 -12.58
C VAL A 105 -0.09 -5.18 -11.29
N ILE A 106 0.68 -4.28 -10.71
CA ILE A 106 1.38 -4.52 -9.45
C ILE A 106 0.49 -4.06 -8.31
N LEU A 107 0.18 -4.96 -7.38
CA LEU A 107 -0.61 -4.63 -6.20
C LEU A 107 0.29 -4.12 -5.08
N PRO A 108 -0.22 -3.21 -4.22
CA PRO A 108 0.55 -2.73 -3.09
C PRO A 108 0.86 -3.86 -2.10
N GLY A 109 2.06 -3.83 -1.51
CA GLY A 109 2.42 -4.77 -0.47
C GLY A 109 1.60 -4.54 0.80
N THR A 110 1.10 -5.62 1.39
CA THR A 110 0.27 -5.55 2.60
C THR A 110 0.99 -5.99 3.86
N GLY A 111 2.21 -6.55 3.73
CA GLY A 111 2.94 -7.11 4.84
C GLY A 111 2.38 -8.44 5.34
N GLN A 112 1.27 -8.90 4.79
CA GLN A 112 0.75 -10.24 5.06
C GLN A 112 1.55 -11.29 4.27
N ASN A 113 1.33 -12.57 4.59
CA ASN A 113 1.96 -13.64 3.82
C ASN A 113 1.60 -13.51 2.35
N VAL A 114 2.59 -13.22 1.51
CA VAL A 114 2.38 -12.92 0.09
C VAL A 114 1.76 -14.10 -0.65
N GLN A 115 2.10 -15.34 -0.28
CA GLN A 115 1.49 -16.52 -0.89
C GLN A 115 0.01 -16.65 -0.55
N SER A 116 -0.37 -16.34 0.68
CA SER A 116 -1.76 -16.33 1.11
C SER A 116 -2.58 -15.29 0.36
N VAL A 117 -2.05 -14.09 0.22
CA VAL A 117 -2.68 -13.01 -0.53
C VAL A 117 -2.80 -13.39 -2.01
N ARG A 118 -1.73 -13.92 -2.58
CA ARG A 118 -1.73 -14.40 -3.97
C ARG A 118 -2.78 -15.48 -4.19
N ASN A 119 -2.87 -16.46 -3.29
CA ASN A 119 -3.84 -17.53 -3.41
C ASN A 119 -5.27 -17.02 -3.35
N THR A 120 -5.55 -16.08 -2.47
CA THR A 120 -6.87 -15.45 -2.36
C THR A 120 -7.25 -14.73 -3.66
N ILE A 121 -6.34 -13.94 -4.20
CA ILE A 121 -6.57 -13.17 -5.42
C ILE A 121 -6.67 -14.09 -6.63
N HIS A 122 -5.79 -15.09 -6.71
CA HIS A 122 -5.80 -16.06 -7.82
C HIS A 122 -7.12 -16.85 -7.85
N ALA A 123 -7.61 -17.29 -6.69
CA ALA A 123 -8.89 -17.96 -6.59
C ALA A 123 -10.03 -17.05 -7.07
N TRP A 124 -9.97 -15.77 -6.73
CA TRP A 124 -10.95 -14.79 -7.21
C TRP A 124 -10.87 -14.60 -8.73
N VAL A 125 -9.67 -14.48 -9.28
CA VAL A 125 -9.45 -14.29 -10.74
C VAL A 125 -9.96 -15.50 -11.53
N THR A 126 -9.72 -16.72 -11.02
CA THR A 126 -10.10 -17.95 -11.73
C THR A 126 -11.53 -18.40 -11.48
N ARG A 127 -12.24 -17.74 -10.57
CA ARG A 127 -13.64 -18.03 -10.30
C ARG A 127 -14.50 -17.61 -11.50
N ALA A 128 -15.06 -18.57 -12.16
CA ALA A 128 -15.89 -18.32 -13.34
C ALA A 128 -17.36 -18.16 -12.95
#